data_1831b104c5ae947ec4fa2a4e4b656de6
#
_entry.id   1831b104c5ae947ec4fa2a4e4b656de6
#
_cell.length_a   1.000
_cell.length_b   1.000
_cell.length_c   1.000
_cell.angle_alpha   90.00
_cell.angle_beta   90.00
_cell.angle_gamma   90.00
#
_symmetry.space_group_name_H-M   'P 1'
#
loop_
_entity.id
_entity.type
_entity.pdbx_description
1 polymer ?
#
loop_
_entity_poly.entity_id
_entity_poly.type
_entity_poly.pdbx_seq_one_letter_code
_entity_poly.pdbx_strand_id
1 'polypeptide(L)'
;RQAIVDYLRLSRSIDCQPDQVLITGSYAASMNLILRTLAQPGQHMWMEDPGYPFIRPVVEAGQLAVDAIPVDDEGMDVGWGQRHHPQARFALLTPAHQSPLGVALSLPR
;
A
#
# COMPACT_ATOMS: atom_id res chain seq x y z
N ARG A 1 -2.84 4.60 -21.77
CA ARG A 1 -3.54 4.84 -20.50
C ARG A 1 -5.01 4.45 -20.57
N GLN A 2 -5.75 4.79 -21.66
CA GLN A 2 -7.18 4.46 -21.78
C GLN A 2 -7.45 2.96 -21.57
N ALA A 3 -6.71 2.08 -22.24
CA ALA A 3 -6.88 0.63 -22.09
C ALA A 3 -6.67 0.15 -20.64
N ILE A 4 -5.80 0.82 -19.87
CA ILE A 4 -5.60 0.52 -18.44
C ILE A 4 -6.81 0.98 -17.63
N VAL A 5 -7.34 2.15 -17.90
CA VAL A 5 -8.57 2.66 -17.26
C VAL A 5 -9.73 1.70 -17.49
N ASP A 6 -9.93 1.26 -18.73
CA ASP A 6 -10.99 0.32 -19.09
C ASP A 6 -10.83 -1.02 -18.36
N TYR A 7 -9.59 -1.53 -18.29
CA TYR A 7 -9.26 -2.75 -17.54
C TYR A 7 -9.53 -2.58 -16.03
N LEU A 8 -9.09 -1.48 -15.42
CA LEU A 8 -9.28 -1.22 -13.99
C LEU A 8 -10.76 -1.13 -13.64
N ARG A 9 -11.56 -0.46 -14.48
CA ARG A 9 -13.00 -0.36 -14.31
C ARG A 9 -13.68 -1.73 -14.36
N LEU A 10 -13.37 -2.55 -15.37
CA LEU A 10 -14.00 -3.84 -15.60
C LEU A 10 -13.56 -4.91 -14.60
N SER A 11 -12.26 -4.95 -14.26
CA SER A 11 -11.67 -6.05 -13.49
C SER A 11 -11.46 -5.73 -12.01
N ARG A 12 -11.44 -4.45 -11.63
CA ARG A 12 -11.14 -4.00 -10.28
C ARG A 12 -12.18 -3.05 -9.69
N SER A 13 -13.20 -2.69 -10.47
CA SER A 13 -14.21 -1.70 -10.08
C SER A 13 -13.60 -0.36 -9.65
N ILE A 14 -12.44 -0.01 -10.23
CA ILE A 14 -11.76 1.26 -10.00
C ILE A 14 -12.19 2.23 -11.08
N ASP A 15 -12.92 3.27 -10.71
CA ASP A 15 -13.29 4.34 -11.60
C ASP A 15 -12.23 5.46 -11.54
N CYS A 16 -11.54 5.67 -12.65
CA CYS A 16 -10.49 6.68 -12.78
C CYS A 16 -10.45 7.26 -14.19
N GLN A 17 -9.75 8.39 -14.32
CA GLN A 17 -9.52 9.04 -15.62
C GLN A 17 -8.09 8.74 -16.12
N PRO A 18 -7.81 8.82 -17.43
CA PRO A 18 -6.50 8.51 -17.98
C PRO A 18 -5.35 9.39 -17.45
N ASP A 19 -5.62 10.60 -17.00
CA ASP A 19 -4.64 11.52 -16.39
C ASP A 19 -4.27 11.12 -14.97
N GLN A 20 -5.11 10.32 -14.30
CA GLN A 20 -4.83 9.72 -12.98
C GLN A 20 -3.97 8.46 -13.07
N VAL A 21 -3.67 7.97 -14.29
CA VAL A 21 -2.86 6.76 -14.50
C VAL A 21 -1.43 7.14 -14.85
N LEU A 22 -0.51 6.77 -13.96
CA LEU A 22 0.93 6.88 -14.18
C LEU A 22 1.53 5.50 -14.45
N ILE A 23 2.29 5.39 -15.54
CA ILE A 23 2.98 4.16 -15.92
C ILE A 23 4.45 4.30 -15.51
N THR A 24 4.94 3.34 -14.75
CA THR A 24 6.31 3.32 -14.24
C THR A 24 7.02 2.03 -14.66
N GLY A 25 8.35 2.00 -14.50
CA GLY A 25 9.15 0.86 -14.92
C GLY A 25 9.04 -0.37 -13.99
N SER A 26 8.61 -0.18 -12.74
CA SER A 26 8.47 -1.27 -11.76
C SER A 26 7.67 -0.82 -10.54
N TYR A 27 7.27 -1.80 -9.70
CA TYR A 27 6.65 -1.52 -8.40
C TYR A 27 7.53 -0.65 -7.50
N ALA A 28 8.84 -0.97 -7.42
CA ALA A 28 9.78 -0.16 -6.64
C ALA A 28 9.91 1.27 -7.19
N ALA A 29 9.89 1.44 -8.52
CA ALA A 29 9.90 2.78 -9.14
C ALA A 29 8.63 3.56 -8.81
N SER A 30 7.46 2.92 -8.81
CA SER A 30 6.21 3.54 -8.36
C SER A 30 6.30 4.01 -6.91
N MET A 31 6.77 3.14 -6.01
CA MET A 31 6.90 3.47 -4.60
C MET A 31 7.89 4.62 -4.37
N ASN A 32 9.04 4.60 -5.04
CA ASN A 32 9.99 5.72 -4.97
C ASN A 32 9.38 7.03 -5.43
N LEU A 33 8.61 7.02 -6.53
CA LEU A 33 7.93 8.20 -7.03
C LEU A 33 6.93 8.75 -6.01
N ILE A 34 6.08 7.88 -5.46
CA ILE A 34 5.08 8.23 -4.44
C ILE A 34 5.75 8.83 -3.21
N LEU A 35 6.75 8.13 -2.67
CA LEU A 35 7.42 8.55 -1.43
C LEU A 35 8.14 9.90 -1.61
N ARG A 36 8.87 10.09 -2.72
CA ARG A 36 9.56 11.35 -3.01
C ARG A 36 8.62 12.53 -3.24
N THR A 37 7.39 12.26 -3.69
CA THR A 37 6.42 13.30 -4.01
C THR A 37 5.57 13.67 -2.81
N LEU A 38 5.17 12.69 -2.00
CA LEU A 38 4.14 12.86 -0.98
C LEU A 38 4.67 12.77 0.45
N ALA A 39 5.80 12.07 0.68
CA ALA A 39 6.31 11.81 2.01
C ALA A 39 7.41 12.79 2.44
N GLN A 40 7.54 12.96 3.75
CA GLN A 40 8.63 13.70 4.39
C GLN A 40 9.43 12.77 5.30
N PRO A 41 10.75 12.96 5.43
CA PRO A 41 11.59 12.20 6.35
C PRO A 41 11.01 12.16 7.77
N GLY A 42 11.04 10.99 8.39
CA GLY A 42 10.55 10.78 9.76
C GLY A 42 9.04 10.54 9.87
N GLN A 43 8.28 10.66 8.79
CA GLN A 43 6.88 10.24 8.80
C GLN A 43 6.75 8.72 8.90
N HIS A 44 5.62 8.26 9.40
CA HIS A 44 5.30 6.85 9.65
C HIS A 44 4.44 6.26 8.53
N MET A 45 4.72 5.01 8.19
CA MET A 45 3.96 4.22 7.24
C MET A 45 3.61 2.86 7.84
N TRP A 46 2.33 2.52 7.83
CA TRP A 46 1.88 1.17 8.14
C TRP A 46 2.28 0.21 7.02
N MET A 47 2.80 -0.92 7.40
CA MET A 47 3.06 -2.04 6.49
C MET A 47 2.55 -3.33 7.12
N GLU A 48 2.00 -4.21 6.29
CA GLU A 48 1.54 -5.54 6.70
C GLU A 48 2.68 -6.36 7.30
N ASP A 49 2.40 -7.07 8.41
CA ASP A 49 3.33 -8.02 9.03
C ASP A 49 2.60 -9.33 9.36
N PRO A 50 2.90 -10.44 8.66
CA PRO A 50 3.87 -10.53 7.55
C PRO A 50 3.38 -9.81 6.29
N GLY A 51 4.32 -9.28 5.49
CA GLY A 51 4.05 -8.54 4.27
C GLY A 51 5.08 -8.81 3.17
N TYR A 52 4.93 -8.13 2.04
CA TYR A 52 5.85 -8.27 0.91
C TYR A 52 7.24 -7.70 1.25
N PRO A 53 8.27 -8.55 1.38
CA PRO A 53 9.53 -8.15 2.03
C PRO A 53 10.38 -7.18 1.20
N PHE A 54 10.24 -7.22 -0.14
CA PHE A 54 11.12 -6.47 -1.04
C PHE A 54 10.83 -4.97 -1.11
N ILE A 55 9.70 -4.51 -0.59
CA ILE A 55 9.35 -3.09 -0.63
C ILE A 55 9.83 -2.32 0.61
N ARG A 56 10.02 -3.02 1.71
CA ARG A 56 10.46 -2.39 2.97
C ARG A 56 11.76 -1.59 2.82
N PRO A 57 12.82 -2.10 2.16
CA PRO A 57 14.04 -1.31 1.94
C PRO A 57 13.80 -0.03 1.13
N VAL A 58 12.82 -0.02 0.22
CA VAL A 58 12.46 1.18 -0.55
C VAL A 58 11.80 2.23 0.34
N VAL A 59 10.93 1.81 1.26
CA VAL A 59 10.27 2.70 2.22
C VAL A 59 11.30 3.28 3.19
N GLU A 60 12.19 2.46 3.72
CA GLU A 60 13.25 2.87 4.63
C GLU A 60 14.26 3.81 3.97
N ALA A 61 14.60 3.57 2.68
CA ALA A 61 15.44 4.47 1.89
C ALA A 61 14.76 5.85 1.66
N GLY A 62 13.44 5.90 1.70
CA GLY A 62 12.65 7.13 1.72
C GLY A 62 12.65 7.84 3.07
N GLN A 63 13.39 7.32 4.05
CA GLN A 63 13.50 7.84 5.42
C GLN A 63 12.17 7.84 6.19
N LEU A 64 11.25 6.94 5.87
CA LEU A 64 10.04 6.71 6.64
C LEU A 64 10.28 5.66 7.72
N ALA A 65 9.64 5.86 8.86
CA ALA A 65 9.53 4.85 9.90
C ALA A 65 8.44 3.84 9.52
N VAL A 66 8.77 2.55 9.55
CA VAL A 66 7.84 1.47 9.25
C VAL A 66 7.19 0.99 10.54
N ASP A 67 5.85 1.11 10.61
CA ASP A 67 5.04 0.54 11.66
C ASP A 67 4.45 -0.79 11.17
N ALA A 68 4.84 -1.90 11.78
CA ALA A 68 4.39 -3.24 11.42
C ALA A 68 2.98 -3.49 11.96
N ILE A 69 2.02 -3.75 11.08
CA ILE A 69 0.61 -3.98 11.44
C ILE A 69 0.27 -5.44 11.22
N PRO A 70 -0.24 -6.16 12.24
CA PRO A 70 -0.60 -7.57 12.13
C PRO A 70 -1.61 -7.84 11.01
N VAL A 71 -1.46 -8.99 10.37
CA VAL A 71 -2.40 -9.51 9.37
C VAL A 71 -3.05 -10.77 9.91
N ASP A 72 -4.36 -10.84 9.87
CA ASP A 72 -5.15 -12.02 10.22
C ASP A 72 -6.01 -12.50 9.04
N ASP A 73 -7.01 -13.35 9.28
CA ASP A 73 -7.87 -13.92 8.24
C ASP A 73 -8.73 -12.87 7.52
N GLU A 74 -8.85 -11.67 8.06
CA GLU A 74 -9.56 -10.54 7.47
C GLU A 74 -8.63 -9.48 6.83
N GLY A 75 -7.34 -9.77 6.72
CA GLY A 75 -6.32 -8.85 6.19
C GLY A 75 -5.63 -8.04 7.29
N MET A 76 -5.10 -6.86 6.93
CA MET A 76 -4.44 -5.96 7.88
C MET A 76 -5.39 -5.56 9.04
N ASP A 77 -4.94 -5.70 10.29
CA ASP A 77 -5.72 -5.23 11.45
C ASP A 77 -5.63 -3.70 11.59
N VAL A 78 -6.50 -3.03 10.87
CA VAL A 78 -6.59 -1.55 10.86
C VAL A 78 -6.91 -1.02 12.26
N GLY A 79 -7.79 -1.69 13.02
CA GLY A 79 -8.13 -1.28 14.39
C GLY A 79 -6.95 -1.36 15.34
N TRP A 80 -6.13 -2.39 15.22
CA TRP A 80 -4.88 -2.50 15.97
C TRP A 80 -3.91 -1.37 15.60
N GLY A 81 -3.73 -1.13 14.30
CA GLY A 81 -2.88 -0.05 13.80
C GLY A 81 -3.28 1.32 14.33
N GLN A 82 -4.57 1.63 14.33
CA GLN A 82 -5.09 2.90 14.86
C GLN A 82 -4.82 3.07 16.35
N ARG A 83 -4.89 2.00 17.15
CA ARG A 83 -4.64 2.06 18.60
C ARG A 83 -3.16 2.20 18.95
N HIS A 84 -2.26 1.56 18.17
CA HIS A 84 -0.83 1.45 18.50
C HIS A 84 0.05 2.42 17.71
N HIS A 85 -0.35 2.77 16.49
CA HIS A 85 0.41 3.64 15.58
C HIS A 85 -0.46 4.73 14.95
N PRO A 86 -1.15 5.58 15.76
CA PRO A 86 -2.09 6.59 15.23
C PRO A 86 -1.41 7.72 14.46
N GLN A 87 -0.08 7.86 14.57
CA GLN A 87 0.72 8.91 13.91
C GLN A 87 1.02 8.65 12.44
N ALA A 88 0.72 7.46 11.91
CA ALA A 88 1.03 7.10 10.54
C ALA A 88 0.29 7.99 9.53
N ARG A 89 1.04 8.44 8.51
CA ARG A 89 0.51 9.24 7.40
C ARG A 89 0.18 8.39 6.19
N PHE A 90 0.76 7.21 6.11
CA PHE A 90 0.63 6.30 4.98
C PHE A 90 0.30 4.90 5.47
N ALA A 91 -0.42 4.16 4.64
CA ALA A 91 -0.61 2.73 4.81
C ALA A 91 -0.34 2.02 3.48
N LEU A 92 0.48 0.98 3.51
CA LEU A 92 0.72 0.09 2.39
C LEU A 92 0.07 -1.25 2.70
N LEU A 93 -0.93 -1.61 1.92
CA LEU A 93 -1.69 -2.83 2.13
C LEU A 93 -1.98 -3.54 0.80
N THR A 94 -2.21 -4.84 0.87
CA THR A 94 -2.51 -5.70 -0.27
C THR A 94 -3.93 -6.25 -0.16
N PRO A 95 -4.94 -5.55 -0.69
CA PRO A 95 -6.35 -5.87 -0.38
C PRO A 95 -6.84 -7.20 -0.94
N ALA A 96 -6.32 -7.66 -2.08
CA ALA A 96 -6.90 -8.79 -2.80
C ALA A 96 -6.14 -10.11 -2.62
N HIS A 97 -4.83 -10.08 -2.63
CA HIS A 97 -3.95 -11.25 -2.59
C HIS A 97 -2.75 -10.96 -1.69
N GLN A 98 -3.01 -10.84 -0.42
CA GLN A 98 -1.99 -10.51 0.57
C GLN A 98 -0.82 -11.50 0.53
N SER A 99 0.38 -10.99 0.46
CA SER A 99 1.59 -11.80 0.47
C SER A 99 2.25 -11.73 1.85
N PRO A 100 2.58 -12.88 2.48
CA PRO A 100 2.56 -14.25 1.95
C PRO A 100 1.28 -15.05 2.24
N LEU A 101 0.31 -14.51 2.98
CA LEU A 101 -0.79 -15.31 3.55
C LEU A 101 -1.93 -15.60 2.55
N GLY A 102 -2.04 -14.85 1.46
CA GLY A 102 -3.07 -15.04 0.44
C GLY A 102 -4.47 -14.60 0.85
N VAL A 103 -4.63 -13.97 2.00
CA VAL A 103 -5.92 -13.47 2.50
C VAL A 103 -6.35 -12.20 1.76
N ALA A 104 -7.65 -11.89 1.81
CA ALA A 104 -8.20 -10.65 1.31
C ALA A 104 -8.62 -9.73 2.46
N LEU A 105 -8.47 -8.42 2.25
CA LEU A 105 -8.99 -7.45 3.20
C LEU A 105 -10.51 -7.51 3.21
N SER A 106 -11.10 -7.66 4.39
CA SER A 106 -12.56 -7.70 4.52
C SER A 106 -13.18 -6.31 4.34
N LEU A 107 -14.43 -6.26 3.90
CA LEU A 107 -15.15 -4.99 3.73
C LEU A 107 -15.30 -4.16 5.02
N PRO A 108 -15.46 -4.77 6.22
CA PRO A 108 -15.50 -4.00 7.46
C PRO A 108 -14.18 -3.34 7.86
N ARG A 109 -13.07 -3.79 7.29
CA ARG A 109 -11.73 -3.23 7.54
C ARG A 109 -11.33 -2.20 6.51
#